data_c0f6f103c3c154518418f451cc0bb0ef
#
_entry.id   c0f6f103c3c154518418f451cc0bb0ef
#
_cell.length_a   1.000
_cell.length_b   1.000
_cell.length_c   1.000
_cell.angle_alpha   90.00
_cell.angle_beta   90.00
_cell.angle_gamma   90.00
#
_symmetry.space_group_name_H-M   'P 1'
#
loop_
_entity.id
_entity.type
_entity.pdbx_description
1 polymer ?
#
loop_
_entity_poly.entity_id
_entity_poly.type
_entity_poly.pdbx_seq_one_letter_code
_entity_poly.pdbx_strand_id
1 'polypeptide(L)'
;MQLYQSIQTQLILTLVFLAAFVFQFNVITPLENELFPSTDLHYASLLFIPHGLKVLATYLMGIVAVPAVFIAQLLAGLLILNSPITDSLVGATFGTIAVILPVAMINFLLKNKWYEGVATQGSASIGTFRAFIITVILSTFINSILHSAYYHIEATIMLPFRYLMGDMFGAILVFGTVMVFRRSILKFIMGRVHG
;
A
#
# COMPACT_ATOMS: atom_id res chain seq x y z
N MET A 1 8.75 27.42 -3.94
CA MET A 1 9.57 26.23 -4.23
C MET A 1 9.07 25.00 -3.49
N GLN A 2 8.87 25.02 -2.17
CA GLN A 2 8.37 23.85 -1.39
C GLN A 2 6.99 23.35 -1.83
N LEU A 3 6.03 24.23 -2.12
CA LEU A 3 4.68 23.82 -2.57
C LEU A 3 4.72 23.08 -3.92
N TYR A 4 5.51 23.56 -4.87
CA TYR A 4 5.69 22.93 -6.17
C TYR A 4 6.30 21.53 -6.05
N GLN A 5 7.33 21.37 -5.21
CA GLN A 5 7.93 20.05 -4.93
C GLN A 5 6.94 19.08 -4.27
N SER A 6 6.08 19.60 -3.38
CA SER A 6 5.02 18.79 -2.76
C SER A 6 4.02 18.28 -3.79
N ILE A 7 3.54 19.15 -4.71
CA ILE A 7 2.59 18.76 -5.76
C ILE A 7 3.21 17.73 -6.71
N GLN A 8 4.45 17.94 -7.14
CA GLN A 8 5.15 16.97 -7.99
C GLN A 8 5.28 15.60 -7.31
N THR A 9 5.63 15.58 -6.04
CA THR A 9 5.72 14.33 -5.27
C THR A 9 4.37 13.61 -5.23
N GLN A 10 3.27 14.33 -4.98
CA GLN A 10 1.92 13.75 -4.95
C GLN A 10 1.53 13.18 -6.32
N LEU A 11 1.79 13.91 -7.40
CA LEU A 11 1.51 13.43 -8.75
C LEU A 11 2.30 12.16 -9.09
N ILE A 12 3.59 12.14 -8.81
CA ILE A 12 4.44 10.97 -9.07
C ILE A 12 3.95 9.76 -8.27
N LEU A 13 3.68 9.93 -6.97
CA LEU A 13 3.18 8.85 -6.13
C LEU A 13 1.82 8.35 -6.61
N THR A 14 0.90 9.24 -6.95
CA THR A 14 -0.42 8.87 -7.49
C THR A 14 -0.28 8.05 -8.77
N LEU A 15 0.58 8.48 -9.69
CA LEU A 15 0.83 7.74 -10.94
C LEU A 15 1.46 6.36 -10.68
N VAL A 16 2.42 6.25 -9.76
CA VAL A 16 3.03 4.97 -9.38
C VAL A 16 1.99 4.03 -8.79
N PHE A 17 1.13 4.51 -7.90
CA PHE A 17 0.06 3.69 -7.33
C PHE A 17 -0.97 3.28 -8.40
N LEU A 18 -1.38 4.19 -9.28
CA LEU A 18 -2.30 3.87 -10.38
C LEU A 18 -1.69 2.82 -11.32
N ALA A 19 -0.42 2.95 -11.68
CA ALA A 19 0.27 1.96 -12.49
C ALA A 19 0.29 0.57 -11.81
N ALA A 20 0.48 0.53 -10.48
CA ALA A 20 0.40 -0.71 -9.72
C ALA A 20 -1.03 -1.30 -9.71
N PHE A 21 -2.07 -0.48 -9.62
CA PHE A 21 -3.46 -0.94 -9.74
C PHE A 21 -3.77 -1.46 -11.14
N VAL A 22 -3.34 -0.75 -12.20
CA VAL A 22 -3.48 -1.21 -13.58
C VAL A 22 -2.80 -2.56 -13.76
N PHE A 23 -1.56 -2.71 -13.28
CA PHE A 23 -0.83 -3.98 -13.35
C PHE A 23 -1.53 -5.08 -12.55
N GLN A 24 -2.01 -4.77 -11.36
CA GLN A 24 -2.74 -5.72 -10.51
C GLN A 24 -3.96 -6.29 -11.22
N PHE A 25 -4.82 -5.44 -11.75
CA PHE A 25 -6.11 -5.86 -12.29
C PHE A 25 -6.04 -6.36 -13.74
N ASN A 26 -5.03 -5.96 -14.51
CA ASN A 26 -4.87 -6.43 -15.90
C ASN A 26 -3.88 -7.57 -16.06
N VAL A 27 -3.03 -7.84 -15.07
CA VAL A 27 -2.02 -8.91 -15.17
C VAL A 27 -2.16 -9.92 -14.03
N ILE A 28 -2.04 -9.47 -12.77
CA ILE A 28 -2.00 -10.40 -11.63
C ILE A 28 -3.35 -11.07 -11.42
N THR A 29 -4.44 -10.32 -11.35
CA THR A 29 -5.77 -10.89 -11.10
C THR A 29 -6.22 -11.87 -12.19
N PRO A 30 -6.04 -11.60 -13.49
CA PRO A 30 -6.31 -12.60 -14.53
C PRO A 30 -5.47 -13.87 -14.40
N LEU A 31 -4.17 -13.75 -14.12
CA LEU A 31 -3.31 -14.90 -13.88
C LEU A 31 -3.75 -15.75 -12.69
N GLU A 32 -4.15 -15.10 -11.59
CA GLU A 32 -4.69 -15.81 -10.43
C GLU A 32 -5.98 -16.56 -10.78
N ASN A 33 -6.87 -15.95 -11.55
CA ASN A 33 -8.12 -16.58 -11.97
C ASN A 33 -7.88 -17.79 -12.90
N GLU A 34 -6.86 -17.77 -13.73
CA GLU A 34 -6.47 -18.92 -14.55
C GLU A 34 -5.87 -20.07 -13.71
N LEU A 35 -5.04 -19.72 -12.72
CA LEU A 35 -4.38 -20.70 -11.85
C LEU A 35 -5.33 -21.32 -10.82
N PHE A 36 -6.36 -20.59 -10.40
CA PHE A 36 -7.29 -20.96 -9.33
C PHE A 36 -8.76 -20.77 -9.75
N PRO A 37 -9.25 -21.45 -10.82
CA PRO A 37 -10.55 -21.18 -11.42
C PRO A 37 -11.76 -21.55 -10.54
N SER A 38 -11.56 -22.34 -9.48
CA SER A 38 -12.66 -22.90 -8.67
C SER A 38 -13.04 -22.08 -7.45
N THR A 39 -12.52 -20.89 -7.32
CA THR A 39 -12.70 -20.13 -6.11
C THR A 39 -13.55 -18.89 -6.39
N ASP A 40 -14.52 -18.60 -5.52
CA ASP A 40 -15.30 -17.34 -5.49
C ASP A 40 -14.39 -16.13 -5.18
N LEU A 41 -13.30 -16.00 -5.94
CA LEU A 41 -12.12 -15.19 -5.64
C LEU A 41 -12.16 -13.80 -6.21
N HIS A 42 -13.27 -13.42 -6.85
CA HIS A 42 -13.39 -12.13 -7.53
C HIS A 42 -13.17 -10.91 -6.63
N TYR A 43 -13.22 -11.10 -5.31
CA TYR A 43 -13.17 -10.00 -4.35
C TYR A 43 -11.82 -9.78 -3.68
N ALA A 44 -10.91 -10.77 -3.67
CA ALA A 44 -9.62 -10.65 -2.99
C ALA A 44 -8.51 -11.45 -3.70
N SER A 45 -7.45 -10.77 -4.08
CA SER A 45 -6.25 -11.34 -4.71
C SER A 45 -5.35 -12.03 -3.66
N LEU A 46 -4.64 -13.09 -4.05
CA LEU A 46 -3.61 -13.73 -3.22
C LEU A 46 -2.29 -12.96 -3.21
N LEU A 47 -2.09 -12.07 -4.19
CA LEU A 47 -0.93 -11.21 -4.28
C LEU A 47 -1.38 -9.79 -4.62
N PHE A 48 -1.47 -8.90 -3.64
CA PHE A 48 -1.96 -7.54 -3.84
C PHE A 48 -0.84 -6.50 -3.73
N ILE A 49 -0.14 -6.28 -4.84
CA ILE A 49 1.02 -5.40 -4.95
C ILE A 49 0.73 -3.95 -4.54
N PRO A 50 -0.44 -3.34 -4.90
CA PRO A 50 -0.74 -1.97 -4.50
C PRO A 50 -0.71 -1.75 -3.00
N HIS A 51 -1.13 -2.72 -2.18
CA HIS A 51 -1.06 -2.60 -0.72
C HIS A 51 0.38 -2.49 -0.23
N GLY A 52 1.28 -3.35 -0.73
CA GLY A 52 2.69 -3.29 -0.38
C GLY A 52 3.35 -1.95 -0.68
N LEU A 53 3.04 -1.37 -1.84
CA LEU A 53 3.52 -0.02 -2.21
C LEU A 53 2.97 1.07 -1.29
N LYS A 54 1.68 1.02 -0.94
CA LYS A 54 1.04 1.97 -0.01
C LYS A 54 1.68 1.92 1.38
N VAL A 55 1.87 0.71 1.91
CA VAL A 55 2.52 0.51 3.21
C VAL A 55 3.95 1.04 3.18
N LEU A 56 4.72 0.72 2.14
CA LEU A 56 6.10 1.20 2.02
C LEU A 56 6.15 2.74 1.93
N ALA A 57 5.30 3.35 1.11
CA ALA A 57 5.29 4.79 0.96
C ALA A 57 4.89 5.52 2.26
N THR A 58 3.85 5.06 2.97
CA THR A 58 3.45 5.65 4.25
C THR A 58 4.49 5.40 5.34
N TYR A 59 5.14 4.24 5.36
CA TYR A 59 6.24 3.95 6.26
C TYR A 59 7.44 4.90 6.06
N LEU A 60 7.77 5.20 4.79
CA LEU A 60 8.88 6.10 4.44
C LEU A 60 8.53 7.58 4.61
N MET A 61 7.33 7.99 4.24
CA MET A 61 6.96 9.40 4.07
C MET A 61 5.88 9.88 5.05
N GLY A 62 5.30 8.99 5.86
CA GLY A 62 4.24 9.33 6.79
C GLY A 62 3.00 9.91 6.11
N ILE A 63 2.44 10.95 6.70
CA ILE A 63 1.22 11.61 6.20
C ILE A 63 1.38 12.23 4.80
N VAL A 64 2.60 12.49 4.37
CA VAL A 64 2.87 13.05 3.03
C VAL A 64 2.42 12.10 1.92
N ALA A 65 2.43 10.78 2.15
CA ALA A 65 1.95 9.81 1.16
C ALA A 65 0.42 9.70 1.10
N VAL A 66 -0.29 10.14 2.14
CA VAL A 66 -1.74 9.91 2.32
C VAL A 66 -2.62 10.45 1.18
N PRO A 67 -2.45 11.70 0.71
CA PRO A 67 -3.27 12.21 -0.40
C PRO A 67 -3.10 11.37 -1.67
N ALA A 68 -1.87 10.99 -2.02
CA ALA A 68 -1.60 10.18 -3.20
C ALA A 68 -2.21 8.78 -3.09
N VAL A 69 -2.12 8.14 -1.91
CA VAL A 69 -2.74 6.84 -1.63
C VAL A 69 -4.25 6.92 -1.80
N PHE A 70 -4.89 7.92 -1.21
CA PHE A 70 -6.34 8.11 -1.28
C PHE A 70 -6.82 8.35 -2.72
N ILE A 71 -6.19 9.32 -3.42
CA ILE A 71 -6.56 9.68 -4.79
C ILE A 71 -6.37 8.50 -5.74
N ALA A 72 -5.24 7.79 -5.64
CA ALA A 72 -4.98 6.64 -6.51
C ALA A 72 -6.01 5.51 -6.30
N GLN A 73 -6.40 5.22 -5.05
CA GLN A 73 -7.42 4.22 -4.77
C GLN A 73 -8.80 4.64 -5.26
N LEU A 74 -9.17 5.91 -5.06
CA LEU A 74 -10.42 6.46 -5.55
C LEU A 74 -10.50 6.35 -7.08
N LEU A 75 -9.45 6.77 -7.78
CA LEU A 75 -9.37 6.68 -9.23
C LEU A 75 -9.33 5.22 -9.71
N ALA A 76 -8.63 4.33 -9.02
CA ALA A 76 -8.64 2.91 -9.35
C ALA A 76 -10.04 2.30 -9.22
N GLY A 77 -10.78 2.61 -8.16
CA GLY A 77 -12.16 2.20 -7.99
C GLY A 77 -13.07 2.67 -9.13
N LEU A 78 -12.99 3.95 -9.47
CA LEU A 78 -13.83 4.56 -10.49
C LEU A 78 -13.47 4.14 -11.91
N LEU A 79 -12.18 4.13 -12.27
CA LEU A 79 -11.71 4.03 -13.67
C LEU A 79 -11.27 2.62 -14.05
N ILE A 80 -10.80 1.81 -13.11
CA ILE A 80 -10.30 0.46 -13.39
C ILE A 80 -11.36 -0.58 -13.03
N LEU A 81 -11.97 -0.46 -11.83
CA LEU A 81 -12.97 -1.40 -11.36
C LEU A 81 -14.41 -1.03 -11.78
N ASN A 82 -14.63 0.16 -12.34
CA ASN A 82 -15.94 0.70 -12.67
C ASN A 82 -16.95 0.62 -11.51
N SER A 83 -16.44 0.78 -10.29
CA SER A 83 -17.25 0.70 -9.07
C SER A 83 -18.07 1.99 -8.86
N PRO A 84 -19.24 1.92 -8.18
CA PRO A 84 -19.96 3.10 -7.76
C PRO A 84 -19.09 4.06 -6.96
N ILE A 85 -19.39 5.35 -7.02
CA ILE A 85 -18.62 6.39 -6.31
C ILE A 85 -18.58 6.14 -4.80
N THR A 86 -19.68 5.65 -4.22
CA THR A 86 -19.79 5.29 -2.80
C THR A 86 -18.78 4.22 -2.41
N ASP A 87 -18.72 3.12 -3.17
CA ASP A 87 -17.82 2.00 -2.89
C ASP A 87 -16.37 2.39 -3.14
N SER A 88 -16.13 3.21 -4.16
CA SER A 88 -14.78 3.76 -4.45
C SER A 88 -14.29 4.68 -3.33
N LEU A 89 -15.17 5.52 -2.76
CA LEU A 89 -14.84 6.39 -1.63
C LEU A 89 -14.57 5.57 -0.35
N VAL A 90 -15.41 4.58 -0.08
CA VAL A 90 -15.24 3.70 1.09
C VAL A 90 -13.94 2.91 0.96
N GLY A 91 -13.69 2.30 -0.20
CA GLY A 91 -12.46 1.56 -0.46
C GLY A 91 -11.20 2.43 -0.32
N ALA A 92 -11.24 3.67 -0.89
CA ALA A 92 -10.15 4.63 -0.75
C ALA A 92 -9.91 5.04 0.71
N THR A 93 -10.99 5.26 1.47
CA THR A 93 -10.90 5.62 2.89
C THR A 93 -10.31 4.49 3.71
N PHE A 94 -10.84 3.27 3.55
CA PHE A 94 -10.38 2.10 4.30
C PHE A 94 -8.93 1.75 3.99
N GLY A 95 -8.56 1.69 2.73
CA GLY A 95 -7.18 1.39 2.36
C GLY A 95 -6.19 2.48 2.76
N THR A 96 -6.64 3.73 2.92
CA THR A 96 -5.82 4.83 3.46
C THR A 96 -5.67 4.72 4.97
N ILE A 97 -6.76 4.48 5.70
CA ILE A 97 -6.73 4.26 7.16
C ILE A 97 -5.84 3.05 7.49
N ALA A 98 -5.98 1.97 6.73
CA ALA A 98 -5.23 0.74 6.94
C ALA A 98 -3.71 0.93 6.88
N VAL A 99 -3.20 1.90 6.13
CA VAL A 99 -1.76 2.12 6.02
C VAL A 99 -1.25 3.24 6.92
N ILE A 100 -2.04 4.28 7.19
CA ILE A 100 -1.58 5.39 8.02
C ILE A 100 -1.71 5.11 9.53
N LEU A 101 -2.76 4.39 9.95
CA LEU A 101 -2.99 4.10 11.35
C LEU A 101 -1.85 3.29 12.00
N PRO A 102 -1.33 2.20 11.39
CA PRO A 102 -0.15 1.49 11.92
C PRO A 102 1.09 2.37 12.04
N VAL A 103 1.35 3.23 11.05
CA VAL A 103 2.48 4.16 11.09
C VAL A 103 2.33 5.15 12.25
N ALA A 104 1.14 5.71 12.44
CA ALA A 104 0.85 6.61 13.56
C ALA A 104 1.00 5.90 14.92
N MET A 105 0.51 4.67 15.04
CA MET A 105 0.64 3.85 16.25
C MET A 105 2.10 3.57 16.60
N ILE A 106 2.90 3.15 15.62
CA ILE A 106 4.33 2.87 15.83
C ILE A 106 5.07 4.15 16.23
N ASN A 107 4.82 5.25 15.54
CA ASN A 107 5.43 6.53 15.89
C ASN A 107 5.04 6.98 17.31
N PHE A 108 3.80 6.78 17.71
CA PHE A 108 3.35 7.05 19.07
C PHE A 108 4.13 6.20 20.09
N LEU A 109 4.26 4.90 19.85
CA LEU A 109 5.00 3.99 20.75
C LEU A 109 6.50 4.32 20.81
N LEU A 110 7.08 4.77 19.70
CA LEU A 110 8.48 5.18 19.63
C LEU A 110 8.72 6.63 20.11
N LYS A 111 7.68 7.31 20.59
CA LYS A 111 7.70 8.74 20.98
C LYS A 111 8.15 9.67 19.84
N ASN A 112 7.87 9.28 18.63
CA ASN A 112 8.12 10.04 17.41
C ASN A 112 6.91 10.92 17.07
N LYS A 113 7.09 11.84 16.11
CA LYS A 113 5.95 12.59 15.59
C LYS A 113 5.08 11.69 14.73
N TRP A 114 3.82 11.54 15.07
CA TRP A 114 2.88 10.60 14.46
C TRP A 114 2.69 10.76 12.95
N TYR A 115 2.95 11.95 12.43
CA TYR A 115 2.77 12.29 11.00
C TYR A 115 4.02 12.08 10.14
N GLU A 116 5.18 11.83 10.75
CA GLU A 116 6.43 11.58 10.01
C GLU A 116 6.54 10.12 9.57
N GLY A 117 7.33 9.87 8.52
CA GLY A 117 7.70 8.51 8.16
C GLY A 117 8.61 7.89 9.21
N VAL A 118 8.40 6.63 9.53
CA VAL A 118 9.22 5.92 10.53
C VAL A 118 10.70 5.87 10.12
N ALA A 119 10.96 5.77 8.81
CA ALA A 119 12.32 5.68 8.26
C ALA A 119 13.10 7.00 8.29
N THR A 120 12.44 8.14 8.41
CA THR A 120 13.11 9.47 8.37
C THR A 120 13.84 9.82 9.66
N GLN A 121 13.64 9.06 10.73
CA GLN A 121 14.15 9.39 12.07
C GLN A 121 15.50 8.73 12.41
N GLY A 122 16.34 8.53 11.42
CA GLY A 122 17.80 8.58 11.63
C GLY A 122 18.48 7.33 12.12
N SER A 123 17.88 6.15 12.19
CA SER A 123 18.66 4.94 12.42
C SER A 123 18.23 3.81 11.49
N ALA A 124 19.06 3.58 10.48
CA ALA A 124 19.05 2.36 9.65
C ALA A 124 19.43 1.13 10.51
N SER A 125 18.80 0.96 11.66
CA SER A 125 19.04 -0.12 12.59
C SER A 125 18.05 -1.27 12.39
N ILE A 126 18.38 -2.43 12.94
CA ILE A 126 17.49 -3.59 13.04
C ILE A 126 16.10 -3.21 13.58
N GLY A 127 16.02 -2.13 14.41
CA GLY A 127 14.76 -1.56 14.89
C GLY A 127 13.83 -1.07 13.79
N THR A 128 14.38 -0.43 12.76
CA THR A 128 13.61 0.07 11.61
C THR A 128 12.98 -1.08 10.81
N PHE A 129 13.72 -2.17 10.59
CA PHE A 129 13.18 -3.35 9.90
C PHE A 129 12.05 -4.01 10.69
N ARG A 130 12.23 -4.19 12.00
CA ARG A 130 11.17 -4.74 12.87
C ARG A 130 9.93 -3.86 12.86
N ALA A 131 10.10 -2.54 12.93
CA ALA A 131 8.99 -1.59 12.85
C ALA A 131 8.26 -1.70 11.51
N PHE A 132 8.98 -1.89 10.39
CA PHE A 132 8.36 -2.12 9.09
C PHE A 132 7.53 -3.40 9.08
N ILE A 133 8.05 -4.53 9.57
CA ILE A 133 7.31 -5.80 9.64
C ILE A 133 6.04 -5.65 10.48
N ILE A 134 6.12 -4.99 11.63
CA ILE A 134 4.95 -4.71 12.47
C ILE A 134 3.95 -3.83 11.72
N THR A 135 4.42 -2.80 11.00
CA THR A 135 3.55 -1.95 10.18
C THR A 135 2.81 -2.77 9.11
N VAL A 136 3.50 -3.67 8.42
CA VAL A 136 2.88 -4.57 7.43
C VAL A 136 1.79 -5.42 8.08
N ILE A 137 2.11 -6.12 9.16
CA ILE A 137 1.16 -7.01 9.85
C ILE A 137 -0.08 -6.24 10.32
N LEU A 138 0.10 -5.10 10.97
CA LEU A 138 -1.01 -4.29 11.44
C LEU A 138 -1.83 -3.73 10.28
N SER A 139 -1.18 -3.26 9.22
CA SER A 139 -1.84 -2.70 8.04
C SER A 139 -2.70 -3.75 7.33
N THR A 140 -2.16 -4.94 7.09
CA THR A 140 -2.89 -6.04 6.43
C THR A 140 -4.08 -6.49 7.27
N PHE A 141 -3.91 -6.56 8.59
CA PHE A 141 -4.98 -6.95 9.51
C PHE A 141 -6.11 -5.90 9.54
N ILE A 142 -5.78 -4.61 9.66
CA ILE A 142 -6.76 -3.51 9.64
C ILE A 142 -7.48 -3.48 8.29
N ASN A 143 -6.76 -3.59 7.17
CA ASN A 143 -7.35 -3.60 5.84
C ASN A 143 -8.34 -4.77 5.66
N SER A 144 -7.95 -5.96 6.10
CA SER A 144 -8.79 -7.16 6.06
C SER A 144 -10.10 -6.97 6.86
N ILE A 145 -10.02 -6.46 8.08
CA ILE A 145 -11.20 -6.23 8.93
C ILE A 145 -12.13 -5.19 8.28
N LEU A 146 -11.59 -4.03 7.87
CA LEU A 146 -12.41 -2.94 7.32
C LEU A 146 -13.15 -3.36 6.06
N HIS A 147 -12.47 -4.02 5.11
CA HIS A 147 -13.10 -4.46 3.87
C HIS A 147 -14.10 -5.60 4.11
N SER A 148 -13.77 -6.57 4.96
CA SER A 148 -14.68 -7.67 5.27
C SER A 148 -15.94 -7.20 6.01
N ALA A 149 -15.82 -6.21 6.89
CA ALA A 149 -16.95 -5.64 7.59
C ALA A 149 -17.89 -4.86 6.67
N TYR A 150 -17.37 -4.19 5.65
CA TYR A 150 -18.16 -3.40 4.71
C TYR A 150 -18.88 -4.24 3.68
N TYR A 151 -18.17 -5.17 3.06
CA TYR A 151 -18.73 -5.91 1.93
C TYR A 151 -19.74 -6.98 2.33
N HIS A 152 -20.06 -7.19 3.59
CA HIS A 152 -21.13 -8.05 4.15
C HIS A 152 -21.52 -9.26 3.29
N ILE A 153 -20.67 -9.60 2.35
CA ILE A 153 -20.89 -10.75 1.49
C ILE A 153 -20.97 -11.92 2.44
N GLU A 154 -21.91 -12.81 2.24
CA GLU A 154 -22.11 -14.08 2.98
C GLU A 154 -20.75 -14.68 3.27
N ALA A 155 -20.13 -14.12 4.31
CA ALA A 155 -18.70 -14.12 4.46
C ALA A 155 -18.27 -15.48 4.97
N THR A 156 -17.86 -16.30 4.06
CA THR A 156 -16.96 -17.36 4.45
C THR A 156 -15.74 -16.71 5.10
N ILE A 157 -15.25 -17.26 6.18
CA ILE A 157 -14.01 -16.88 6.88
C ILE A 157 -12.80 -16.74 5.92
N MET A 158 -12.95 -17.23 4.72
CA MET A 158 -11.98 -17.20 3.62
C MET A 158 -11.72 -15.78 3.07
N LEU A 159 -12.71 -14.89 3.03
CA LEU A 159 -12.52 -13.55 2.47
C LEU A 159 -11.53 -12.69 3.28
N PRO A 160 -11.70 -12.52 4.61
CA PRO A 160 -10.71 -11.80 5.41
C PRO A 160 -9.32 -12.45 5.36
N PHE A 161 -9.25 -13.77 5.35
CA PHE A 161 -7.99 -14.48 5.25
C PHE A 161 -7.26 -14.19 3.92
N ARG A 162 -7.98 -14.09 2.81
CA ARG A 162 -7.41 -13.77 1.51
C ARG A 162 -6.91 -12.33 1.42
N TYR A 163 -7.68 -11.36 1.92
CA TYR A 163 -7.19 -9.99 2.04
C TYR A 163 -5.88 -9.94 2.84
N LEU A 164 -5.85 -10.65 3.98
CA LEU A 164 -4.66 -10.73 4.81
C LEU A 164 -3.46 -11.31 4.03
N MET A 165 -3.64 -12.45 3.38
CA MET A 165 -2.56 -13.12 2.63
C MET A 165 -2.11 -12.30 1.42
N GLY A 166 -3.04 -11.77 0.64
CA GLY A 166 -2.73 -10.96 -0.54
C GLY A 166 -1.95 -9.71 -0.21
N ASP A 167 -2.37 -9.00 0.80
CA ASP A 167 -1.70 -7.80 1.29
C ASP A 167 -0.30 -8.12 1.87
N MET A 168 -0.16 -9.21 2.62
CA MET A 168 1.14 -9.64 3.15
C MET A 168 2.11 -10.03 2.02
N PHE A 169 1.68 -10.87 1.08
CA PHE A 169 2.54 -11.27 -0.03
C PHE A 169 2.89 -10.08 -0.93
N GLY A 170 1.94 -9.19 -1.19
CA GLY A 170 2.19 -7.93 -1.89
C GLY A 170 3.26 -7.08 -1.20
N ALA A 171 3.18 -6.93 0.13
CA ALA A 171 4.16 -6.18 0.91
C ALA A 171 5.55 -6.85 0.92
N ILE A 172 5.61 -8.17 1.06
CA ILE A 172 6.87 -8.94 1.01
C ILE A 172 7.53 -8.79 -0.36
N LEU A 173 6.76 -8.91 -1.43
CA LEU A 173 7.27 -8.78 -2.80
C LEU A 173 7.83 -7.37 -3.05
N VAL A 174 7.06 -6.33 -2.72
CA VAL A 174 7.48 -4.94 -2.91
C VAL A 174 8.73 -4.64 -2.10
N PHE A 175 8.74 -4.97 -0.82
CA PHE A 175 9.89 -4.73 0.05
C PHE A 175 11.11 -5.54 -0.39
N GLY A 176 10.94 -6.82 -0.73
CA GLY A 176 12.00 -7.66 -1.25
C GLY A 176 12.62 -7.09 -2.52
N THR A 177 11.79 -6.63 -3.46
CA THR A 177 12.22 -5.97 -4.69
C THR A 177 13.06 -4.71 -4.38
N VAL A 178 12.56 -3.84 -3.50
CA VAL A 178 13.30 -2.63 -3.11
C VAL A 178 14.62 -2.97 -2.43
N MET A 179 14.65 -3.99 -1.57
CA MET A 179 15.89 -4.42 -0.90
C MET A 179 16.93 -4.98 -1.88
N VAL A 180 16.51 -5.79 -2.85
CA VAL A 180 17.40 -6.35 -3.89
C VAL A 180 17.96 -5.23 -4.78
N PHE A 181 17.10 -4.32 -5.23
CA PHE A 181 17.48 -3.26 -6.17
C PHE A 181 17.95 -1.97 -5.50
N ARG A 182 18.03 -1.90 -4.17
CA ARG A 182 18.37 -0.66 -3.44
C ARG A 182 19.65 0.00 -3.93
N ARG A 183 20.69 -0.79 -4.25
CA ARG A 183 21.98 -0.26 -4.74
C ARG A 183 21.84 0.39 -6.11
N SER A 184 21.06 -0.22 -6.99
CA SER A 184 20.82 0.30 -8.34
C SER A 184 19.95 1.56 -8.28
N ILE A 185 18.92 1.55 -7.43
CA ILE A 185 18.03 2.70 -7.19
C ILE A 185 18.83 3.88 -6.63
N LEU A 186 19.69 3.65 -5.62
CA LEU A 186 20.53 4.69 -5.05
C LEU A 186 21.52 5.25 -6.07
N LYS A 187 22.18 4.41 -6.88
CA LYS A 187 23.07 4.86 -7.95
C LYS A 187 22.35 5.73 -8.98
N PHE A 188 21.13 5.33 -9.36
CA PHE A 188 20.32 6.09 -10.33
C PHE A 188 19.93 7.46 -9.77
N ILE A 189 19.51 7.53 -8.50
CA ILE A 189 19.14 8.80 -7.85
C ILE A 189 20.36 9.70 -7.66
N MET A 190 21.47 9.17 -7.13
CA MET A 190 22.68 9.95 -6.88
C MET A 190 23.38 10.38 -8.17
N GLY A 191 23.33 9.57 -9.23
CA GLY A 191 23.89 9.94 -10.53
C GLY A 191 23.20 11.14 -11.20
N ARG A 192 21.92 11.42 -10.83
CA ARG A 192 21.19 12.61 -11.31
C ARG A 192 21.44 13.87 -10.49
N VAL A 193 21.99 13.74 -9.30
CA VAL A 193 22.27 14.90 -8.41
C VAL A 193 23.64 15.52 -8.73
N HIS A 194 24.52 14.79 -9.42
CA HIS A 194 25.88 15.23 -9.75
C HIS A 194 26.12 15.43 -11.26
N GLY A 195 25.12 15.36 -12.10
CA GLY A 195 25.13 15.73 -13.51
C GLY A 195 24.26 16.96 -13.78
#